data_56f8ea62f6905527972fce5cdc42ce04
#
_entry.id   56f8ea62f6905527972fce5cdc42ce04
#
_cell.length_a   1.000
_cell.length_b   1.000
_cell.length_c   1.000
_cell.angle_alpha   90.00
_cell.angle_beta   90.00
_cell.angle_gamma   90.00
#
_symmetry.space_group_name_H-M   'P 1'
#
loop_
_entity.id
_entity.type
_entity.pdbx_description
1 polymer ?
#
loop_
_entity_poly.entity_id
_entity_poly.type
_entity_poly.pdbx_seq_one_letter_code
_entity_poly.pdbx_strand_id
1 'polypeptide(L)'
;MKKLTTIILAAGKGTRMNSTLSKVLHPIANQSMLSHVVDKSKKLNSDKIIIVVNKDFKIPKIKADSKIIYVIQKNQLGTGDAIKSCLKNIDKNNNKVLVLYADVPLINTSTLSKLINLRFKNEVKILAFKKTEENNYGKLIIKNSLVEKVIEAKEFKTRNQPIDCNSGIFCASAEGLLRLIPKIKNNNTKKEYYLTDFFELAFNSKYHTKVIYGSEQEFMGINNKVELAQAEKIMQNKLREKFLKQGVTLIDPETVYFSKDTKIGKDVTIYPNVFIGPKVAIGNSSIIHPFTHLDNCKIGKNVNIGPNARIRPGSDIGDEARIGNFVEIKKSKIGKGSKVNHLAYVGDAILGKNVNVGAGTITCNYDGKNKYITKIGDNAFIGSNSSLVAPLKIEKDAYIGSGSVITKNVSKGALAVGRNQQTEIKNWSNRLKKK
;
A
#
# COMPACT_ATOMS: atom_id res chain seq x y z
N MET A 1 6.65 13.62 -29.28
CA MET A 1 6.40 12.25 -28.70
C MET A 1 4.94 11.90 -28.92
N LYS A 2 4.63 10.60 -29.21
CA LYS A 2 3.24 10.15 -29.33
C LYS A 2 2.58 10.18 -27.95
N LYS A 3 1.49 10.94 -27.78
CA LYS A 3 0.74 11.06 -26.53
C LYS A 3 0.07 9.74 -26.15
N LEU A 4 -0.02 9.42 -24.87
CA LEU A 4 -0.63 8.21 -24.33
C LEU A 4 -1.85 8.57 -23.46
N THR A 5 -3.03 8.07 -23.84
CA THR A 5 -4.20 8.05 -22.96
C THR A 5 -4.31 6.65 -22.34
N THR A 6 -4.44 6.56 -21.03
CA THR A 6 -4.77 5.31 -20.35
C THR A 6 -6.22 5.32 -19.89
N ILE A 7 -6.98 4.27 -20.23
CA ILE A 7 -8.33 4.03 -19.73
C ILE A 7 -8.25 2.91 -18.71
N ILE A 8 -8.78 3.14 -17.50
CA ILE A 8 -8.82 2.14 -16.43
C ILE A 8 -10.28 1.79 -16.16
N LEU A 9 -10.65 0.53 -16.42
CA LEU A 9 -12.00 0.03 -16.17
C LEU A 9 -12.16 -0.35 -14.70
N ALA A 10 -13.03 0.37 -13.99
CA ALA A 10 -13.27 0.25 -12.56
C ALA A 10 -14.77 0.21 -12.19
N ALA A 11 -15.67 0.05 -13.18
CA ALA A 11 -17.12 0.15 -12.99
C ALA A 11 -17.81 -1.14 -12.54
N GLY A 12 -17.11 -2.27 -12.43
CA GLY A 12 -17.68 -3.57 -12.06
C GLY A 12 -18.33 -3.54 -10.67
N LYS A 13 -19.47 -4.23 -10.52
CA LYS A 13 -20.24 -4.30 -9.25
C LYS A 13 -19.47 -4.95 -8.11
N GLY A 14 -18.61 -5.92 -8.40
CA GLY A 14 -17.77 -6.59 -7.40
C GLY A 14 -18.53 -7.41 -6.36
N THR A 15 -19.71 -7.94 -6.69
CA THR A 15 -20.60 -8.67 -5.77
C THR A 15 -19.92 -9.86 -5.08
N ARG A 16 -19.00 -10.56 -5.78
CA ARG A 16 -18.24 -11.70 -5.25
C ARG A 16 -17.24 -11.33 -4.15
N MET A 17 -16.99 -10.03 -3.89
CA MET A 17 -16.16 -9.57 -2.78
C MET A 17 -16.86 -9.63 -1.43
N ASN A 18 -18.20 -9.77 -1.40
CA ASN A 18 -19.01 -9.75 -0.18
C ASN A 18 -18.61 -8.59 0.75
N SER A 19 -18.60 -7.36 0.22
CA SER A 19 -18.10 -6.19 0.92
C SER A 19 -18.87 -4.93 0.53
N THR A 20 -19.05 -4.03 1.48
CA THR A 20 -19.59 -2.67 1.25
C THR A 20 -18.55 -1.76 0.57
N LEU A 21 -17.27 -2.12 0.66
CA LEU A 21 -16.20 -1.41 -0.04
C LEU A 21 -16.17 -1.81 -1.51
N SER A 22 -16.09 -0.83 -2.41
CA SER A 22 -15.93 -1.12 -3.84
C SER A 22 -14.74 -2.06 -4.10
N LYS A 23 -14.93 -3.05 -4.96
CA LYS A 23 -13.92 -4.08 -5.30
C LYS A 23 -12.52 -3.49 -5.50
N VAL A 24 -12.42 -2.46 -6.31
CA VAL A 24 -11.13 -1.86 -6.71
C VAL A 24 -10.46 -1.00 -5.63
N LEU A 25 -11.16 -0.75 -4.52
CA LEU A 25 -10.63 -0.03 -3.36
C LEU A 25 -10.02 -0.95 -2.30
N HIS A 26 -10.19 -2.28 -2.41
CA HIS A 26 -9.51 -3.21 -1.49
C HIS A 26 -7.99 -3.09 -1.59
N PRO A 27 -7.29 -3.05 -0.44
CA PRO A 27 -5.85 -2.87 -0.41
C PRO A 27 -5.08 -4.15 -0.72
N ILE A 28 -3.92 -3.97 -1.35
CA ILE A 28 -2.82 -4.92 -1.46
C ILE A 28 -1.57 -4.18 -1.04
N ALA A 29 -0.80 -4.71 -0.11
CA ALA A 29 0.33 -4.01 0.52
C ALA A 29 -0.05 -2.58 0.96
N ASN A 30 -1.21 -2.43 1.61
CA ASN A 30 -1.78 -1.18 2.11
C ASN A 30 -2.07 -0.10 1.05
N GLN A 31 -2.13 -0.46 -0.23
CA GLN A 31 -2.51 0.44 -1.32
C GLN A 31 -3.67 -0.16 -2.11
N SER A 32 -4.71 0.63 -2.45
CA SER A 32 -5.87 0.11 -3.20
C SER A 32 -5.47 -0.46 -4.58
N MET A 33 -6.18 -1.48 -5.05
CA MET A 33 -5.95 -2.06 -6.38
C MET A 33 -5.96 -0.99 -7.47
N LEU A 34 -6.94 -0.09 -7.44
CA LEU A 34 -7.02 1.03 -8.37
C LEU A 34 -5.76 1.91 -8.32
N SER A 35 -5.27 2.25 -7.13
CA SER A 35 -4.06 3.07 -6.99
C SER A 35 -2.82 2.38 -7.56
N HIS A 36 -2.70 1.06 -7.42
CA HIS A 36 -1.61 0.31 -8.07
C HIS A 36 -1.61 0.48 -9.59
N VAL A 37 -2.78 0.42 -10.22
CA VAL A 37 -2.92 0.56 -11.69
C VAL A 37 -2.70 2.02 -12.12
N VAL A 38 -3.21 2.98 -11.37
CA VAL A 38 -2.98 4.43 -11.62
C VAL A 38 -1.48 4.75 -11.54
N ASP A 39 -0.76 4.24 -10.55
CA ASP A 39 0.68 4.48 -10.40
C ASP A 39 1.49 3.94 -11.60
N LYS A 40 1.07 2.80 -12.15
CA LYS A 40 1.69 2.26 -13.37
C LYS A 40 1.43 3.13 -14.58
N SER A 41 0.21 3.63 -14.73
CA SER A 41 -0.14 4.58 -15.79
C SER A 41 0.69 5.87 -15.70
N LYS A 42 0.92 6.37 -14.48
CA LYS A 42 1.81 7.52 -14.25
C LYS A 42 3.26 7.21 -14.61
N LYS A 43 3.78 6.03 -14.27
CA LYS A 43 5.13 5.58 -14.63
C LYS A 43 5.34 5.41 -16.13
N LEU A 44 4.27 5.15 -16.89
CA LEU A 44 4.29 5.14 -18.36
C LEU A 44 4.21 6.55 -18.97
N ASN A 45 4.20 7.59 -18.15
CA ASN A 45 4.03 8.98 -18.55
C ASN A 45 2.75 9.22 -19.36
N SER A 46 1.64 8.61 -18.93
CA SER A 46 0.34 8.87 -19.54
C SER A 46 -0.01 10.36 -19.45
N ASP A 47 -0.37 10.96 -20.58
CA ASP A 47 -0.79 12.36 -20.65
C ASP A 47 -2.18 12.55 -20.04
N LYS A 48 -3.03 11.55 -20.18
CA LYS A 48 -4.39 11.51 -19.63
C LYS A 48 -4.70 10.11 -19.08
N ILE A 49 -5.31 10.05 -17.91
CA ILE A 49 -5.79 8.83 -17.27
C ILE A 49 -7.29 8.95 -17.06
N ILE A 50 -8.07 8.13 -17.75
CA ILE A 50 -9.51 8.09 -17.66
C ILE A 50 -9.91 6.88 -16.82
N ILE A 51 -10.55 7.11 -15.69
CA ILE A 51 -11.03 6.05 -14.80
C ILE A 51 -12.54 5.92 -14.98
N VAL A 52 -12.98 4.79 -15.54
CA VAL A 52 -14.40 4.52 -15.74
C VAL A 52 -14.96 3.83 -14.50
N VAL A 53 -15.92 4.47 -13.85
CA VAL A 53 -16.50 4.02 -12.58
C VAL A 53 -18.02 3.88 -12.69
N ASN A 54 -18.64 3.15 -11.77
CA ASN A 54 -20.10 3.12 -11.64
C ASN A 54 -20.63 4.37 -10.90
N LYS A 55 -21.93 4.59 -10.95
CA LYS A 55 -22.60 5.75 -10.34
C LYS A 55 -22.44 5.84 -8.81
N ASP A 56 -22.27 4.69 -8.14
CA ASP A 56 -22.19 4.59 -6.68
C ASP A 56 -20.73 4.67 -6.17
N PHE A 57 -19.79 4.86 -7.08
CA PHE A 57 -18.37 4.90 -6.74
C PHE A 57 -18.00 6.17 -5.97
N LYS A 58 -17.60 6.00 -4.73
CA LYS A 58 -17.06 7.10 -3.92
C LYS A 58 -15.61 7.39 -4.35
N ILE A 59 -15.43 8.50 -5.05
CA ILE A 59 -14.09 8.91 -5.53
C ILE A 59 -13.17 9.09 -4.32
N PRO A 60 -12.08 8.33 -4.21
CA PRO A 60 -11.11 8.52 -3.13
C PRO A 60 -10.55 9.95 -3.18
N LYS A 61 -10.26 10.54 -2.00
CA LYS A 61 -9.52 11.81 -1.90
C LYS A 61 -8.05 11.57 -2.32
N ILE A 62 -7.83 11.29 -3.60
CA ILE A 62 -6.49 11.29 -4.20
C ILE A 62 -6.11 12.76 -4.39
N LYS A 63 -4.83 13.11 -4.12
CA LYS A 63 -4.33 14.46 -4.47
C LYS A 63 -4.78 14.79 -5.89
N ALA A 64 -5.42 15.95 -6.05
CA ALA A 64 -5.88 16.42 -7.34
C ALA A 64 -4.74 16.31 -8.37
N ASP A 65 -4.96 15.52 -9.40
CA ASP A 65 -4.03 15.33 -10.50
C ASP A 65 -4.79 15.67 -11.76
N SER A 66 -4.42 16.77 -12.41
CA SER A 66 -5.09 17.30 -13.60
C SER A 66 -5.13 16.30 -14.76
N LYS A 67 -4.30 15.27 -14.73
CA LYS A 67 -4.28 14.20 -15.73
C LYS A 67 -5.35 13.12 -15.50
N ILE A 68 -5.99 13.08 -14.34
CA ILE A 68 -6.97 12.04 -13.97
C ILE A 68 -8.39 12.57 -14.16
N ILE A 69 -9.18 11.85 -14.94
CA ILE A 69 -10.60 12.13 -15.19
C ILE A 69 -11.42 10.91 -14.80
N TYR A 70 -12.48 11.12 -14.03
CA TYR A 70 -13.46 10.08 -13.73
C TYR A 70 -14.65 10.20 -14.70
N VAL A 71 -15.04 9.06 -15.28
CA VAL A 71 -16.19 8.96 -16.17
C VAL A 71 -17.15 7.92 -15.61
N ILE A 72 -18.43 8.26 -15.55
CA ILE A 72 -19.48 7.38 -15.01
C ILE A 72 -20.04 6.52 -16.14
N GLN A 73 -19.94 5.20 -15.99
CA GLN A 73 -20.72 4.24 -16.76
C GLN A 73 -22.14 4.15 -16.17
N LYS A 74 -23.12 4.66 -16.89
CA LYS A 74 -24.50 4.77 -16.36
C LYS A 74 -25.18 3.42 -16.18
N ASN A 75 -25.15 2.55 -17.21
CA ASN A 75 -25.99 1.36 -17.28
C ASN A 75 -25.26 0.03 -17.08
N GLN A 76 -23.93 0.03 -16.89
CA GLN A 76 -23.10 -1.17 -16.64
C GLN A 76 -23.41 -2.36 -17.61
N LEU A 77 -23.58 -2.08 -18.89
CA LEU A 77 -23.90 -3.04 -19.93
C LEU A 77 -22.65 -3.73 -20.54
N GLY A 78 -21.67 -4.07 -19.70
CA GLY A 78 -20.47 -4.76 -20.12
C GLY A 78 -19.24 -3.84 -20.29
N THR A 79 -18.09 -4.45 -20.63
CA THR A 79 -16.80 -3.75 -20.73
C THR A 79 -16.66 -2.88 -21.97
N GLY A 80 -17.34 -3.25 -23.06
CA GLY A 80 -17.43 -2.41 -24.26
C GLY A 80 -18.24 -1.13 -24.01
N ASP A 81 -19.34 -1.21 -23.23
CA ASP A 81 -20.11 -0.04 -22.81
C ASP A 81 -19.29 0.90 -21.91
N ALA A 82 -18.44 0.35 -21.03
CA ALA A 82 -17.53 1.14 -20.24
C ALA A 82 -16.60 2.00 -21.12
N ILE A 83 -16.01 1.43 -22.18
CA ILE A 83 -15.20 2.21 -23.13
C ILE A 83 -16.08 3.20 -23.92
N LYS A 84 -17.28 2.80 -24.38
CA LYS A 84 -18.21 3.72 -25.07
C LYS A 84 -18.49 4.97 -24.25
N SER A 85 -18.66 4.84 -22.93
CA SER A 85 -18.98 5.95 -22.03
C SER A 85 -17.89 7.03 -21.99
N CYS A 86 -16.64 6.69 -22.29
CA CYS A 86 -15.50 7.61 -22.21
C CYS A 86 -14.91 8.03 -23.58
N LEU A 87 -15.48 7.60 -24.71
CA LEU A 87 -14.95 7.91 -26.05
C LEU A 87 -14.77 9.40 -26.28
N LYS A 88 -15.71 10.25 -25.83
CA LYS A 88 -15.64 11.71 -25.96
C LYS A 88 -14.46 12.34 -25.23
N ASN A 89 -13.87 11.62 -24.28
CA ASN A 89 -12.72 12.08 -23.50
C ASN A 89 -11.37 11.68 -24.15
N ILE A 90 -11.40 10.89 -25.22
CA ILE A 90 -10.24 10.48 -25.99
C ILE A 90 -9.93 11.55 -27.02
N ASP A 91 -8.73 12.10 -26.97
CA ASP A 91 -8.28 13.04 -27.99
C ASP A 91 -7.95 12.28 -29.29
N LYS A 92 -8.56 12.69 -30.42
CA LYS A 92 -8.28 12.11 -31.75
C LYS A 92 -6.82 12.22 -32.15
N ASN A 93 -6.16 13.29 -31.73
CA ASN A 93 -4.75 13.53 -31.96
C ASN A 93 -3.84 12.73 -31.02
N ASN A 94 -4.39 12.01 -30.04
CA ASN A 94 -3.66 11.10 -29.17
C ASN A 94 -3.40 9.80 -29.91
N ASN A 95 -2.13 9.50 -30.12
CA ASN A 95 -1.75 8.42 -31.02
C ASN A 95 -2.00 7.00 -30.41
N LYS A 96 -2.08 6.88 -29.07
CA LYS A 96 -2.19 5.59 -28.38
C LYS A 96 -3.17 5.63 -27.24
N VAL A 97 -3.98 4.57 -27.12
CA VAL A 97 -4.87 4.32 -25.99
C VAL A 97 -4.53 2.98 -25.37
N LEU A 98 -4.15 2.98 -24.11
CA LEU A 98 -3.93 1.80 -23.29
C LEU A 98 -5.18 1.53 -22.46
N VAL A 99 -5.73 0.31 -22.55
CA VAL A 99 -6.87 -0.13 -21.74
C VAL A 99 -6.39 -1.08 -20.66
N LEU A 100 -6.66 -0.73 -19.40
CA LEU A 100 -6.33 -1.49 -18.20
C LEU A 100 -7.58 -1.81 -17.39
N TYR A 101 -7.46 -2.82 -16.54
CA TYR A 101 -8.47 -3.18 -15.56
C TYR A 101 -7.97 -2.85 -14.15
N ALA A 102 -8.80 -2.18 -13.36
CA ALA A 102 -8.44 -1.76 -12.00
C ALA A 102 -8.25 -2.94 -11.03
N ASP A 103 -8.78 -4.11 -11.37
CA ASP A 103 -8.66 -5.35 -10.61
C ASP A 103 -7.51 -6.26 -11.07
N VAL A 104 -6.60 -5.76 -11.91
CA VAL A 104 -5.35 -6.43 -12.32
C VAL A 104 -4.13 -5.64 -11.80
N PRO A 105 -3.93 -5.55 -10.47
CA PRO A 105 -2.93 -4.65 -9.89
C PRO A 105 -1.48 -5.18 -9.96
N LEU A 106 -1.28 -6.46 -10.30
CA LEU A 106 0.03 -7.12 -10.26
C LEU A 106 0.87 -6.92 -11.52
N ILE A 107 0.30 -6.36 -12.59
CA ILE A 107 0.96 -6.17 -13.88
C ILE A 107 2.25 -5.36 -13.76
N ASN A 108 3.29 -5.74 -14.48
CA ASN A 108 4.58 -5.05 -14.47
C ASN A 108 4.61 -3.87 -15.46
N THR A 109 5.28 -2.79 -15.08
CA THR A 109 5.45 -1.62 -15.97
C THR A 109 6.26 -1.97 -17.21
N SER A 110 7.24 -2.88 -17.11
CA SER A 110 8.04 -3.36 -18.25
C SER A 110 7.18 -4.07 -19.31
N THR A 111 6.22 -4.89 -18.89
CA THR A 111 5.25 -5.55 -19.76
C THR A 111 4.36 -4.53 -20.47
N LEU A 112 3.87 -3.54 -19.73
CA LEU A 112 3.08 -2.45 -20.29
C LEU A 112 3.89 -1.58 -21.27
N SER A 113 5.18 -1.35 -21.01
CA SER A 113 6.05 -0.59 -21.92
C SER A 113 6.22 -1.27 -23.27
N LYS A 114 6.29 -2.61 -23.30
CA LYS A 114 6.30 -3.40 -24.56
C LYS A 114 4.96 -3.26 -25.30
N LEU A 115 3.86 -3.25 -24.56
CA LEU A 115 2.51 -3.17 -25.11
C LEU A 115 2.25 -1.82 -25.81
N ILE A 116 2.62 -0.69 -25.18
CA ILE A 116 2.38 0.66 -25.72
C ILE A 116 3.30 1.03 -26.88
N ASN A 117 4.28 0.18 -27.23
CA ASN A 117 5.19 0.44 -28.35
C ASN A 117 4.55 0.01 -29.67
N LEU A 118 3.53 0.76 -30.14
CA LEU A 118 2.91 0.54 -31.44
C LEU A 118 3.81 1.06 -32.56
N ARG A 119 4.03 0.22 -33.60
CA ARG A 119 4.84 0.55 -34.77
C ARG A 119 4.05 1.31 -35.83
N PHE A 120 2.77 0.92 -36.02
CA PHE A 120 1.88 1.46 -37.07
C PHE A 120 0.60 2.05 -36.46
N LYS A 121 -0.11 2.90 -37.23
CA LYS A 121 -1.40 3.45 -36.80
C LYS A 121 -2.51 2.40 -36.72
N ASN A 122 -2.43 1.35 -37.57
CA ASN A 122 -3.37 0.22 -37.59
C ASN A 122 -2.86 -0.99 -36.80
N GLU A 123 -1.99 -0.78 -35.81
CA GLU A 123 -1.56 -1.87 -34.91
C GLU A 123 -2.37 -1.88 -33.62
N VAL A 124 -2.79 -3.07 -33.22
CA VAL A 124 -3.39 -3.38 -31.92
C VAL A 124 -2.49 -4.43 -31.25
N LYS A 125 -2.13 -4.21 -29.99
CA LYS A 125 -1.41 -5.20 -29.19
C LYS A 125 -2.25 -5.60 -27.99
N ILE A 126 -2.31 -6.92 -27.74
CA ILE A 126 -3.03 -7.50 -26.61
C ILE A 126 -2.06 -8.28 -25.73
N LEU A 127 -2.26 -8.24 -24.42
CA LEU A 127 -1.53 -9.08 -23.47
C LEU A 127 -2.21 -10.43 -23.31
N ALA A 128 -1.42 -11.48 -23.37
CA ALA A 128 -1.86 -12.85 -23.19
C ALA A 128 -0.89 -13.66 -22.34
N PHE A 129 -1.36 -14.81 -21.87
CA PHE A 129 -0.56 -15.83 -21.20
C PHE A 129 -1.05 -17.22 -21.60
N LYS A 130 -0.19 -18.21 -21.46
CA LYS A 130 -0.52 -19.61 -21.75
C LYS A 130 -0.98 -20.32 -20.48
N LYS A 131 -2.07 -21.06 -20.57
CA LYS A 131 -2.57 -21.90 -19.48
C LYS A 131 -3.11 -23.23 -20.03
N THR A 132 -2.77 -24.31 -19.35
CA THR A 132 -3.22 -25.66 -19.72
C THR A 132 -4.51 -26.05 -19.00
N GLU A 133 -4.66 -25.58 -17.75
CA GLU A 133 -5.82 -25.89 -16.93
C GLU A 133 -7.08 -25.13 -17.36
N GLU A 134 -8.24 -25.70 -17.08
CA GLU A 134 -9.52 -25.03 -17.25
C GLU A 134 -9.58 -23.72 -16.46
N ASN A 135 -10.08 -22.67 -17.09
CA ASN A 135 -10.10 -21.35 -16.48
C ASN A 135 -11.17 -20.44 -17.11
N ASN A 136 -11.47 -19.35 -16.42
CA ASN A 136 -12.52 -18.40 -16.81
C ASN A 136 -12.03 -17.24 -17.71
N TYR A 137 -10.82 -17.31 -18.28
CA TYR A 137 -10.32 -16.28 -19.19
C TYR A 137 -10.81 -16.54 -20.61
N GLY A 138 -11.12 -15.49 -21.36
CA GLY A 138 -11.36 -15.58 -22.79
C GLY A 138 -10.17 -16.19 -23.54
N LYS A 139 -10.40 -16.87 -24.62
CA LYS A 139 -9.37 -17.57 -25.42
C LYS A 139 -9.09 -16.83 -26.71
N LEU A 140 -7.81 -16.65 -27.02
CA LEU A 140 -7.39 -16.03 -28.28
C LEU A 140 -7.44 -17.05 -29.41
N ILE A 141 -8.09 -16.69 -30.49
CA ILE A 141 -7.99 -17.39 -31.76
C ILE A 141 -6.99 -16.63 -32.62
N ILE A 142 -5.91 -17.32 -32.98
CA ILE A 142 -4.79 -16.73 -33.72
C ILE A 142 -4.77 -17.33 -35.13
N LYS A 143 -4.75 -16.48 -36.16
CA LYS A 143 -4.63 -16.82 -37.55
C LYS A 143 -3.50 -16.01 -38.20
N ASN A 144 -2.58 -16.66 -38.86
CA ASN A 144 -1.42 -16.03 -39.51
C ASN A 144 -0.65 -15.07 -38.55
N SER A 145 -0.40 -15.52 -37.31
CA SER A 145 0.28 -14.76 -36.24
C SER A 145 -0.47 -13.49 -35.78
N LEU A 146 -1.73 -13.29 -36.16
CA LEU A 146 -2.59 -12.20 -35.75
C LEU A 146 -3.78 -12.74 -34.93
N VAL A 147 -4.21 -11.99 -33.95
CA VAL A 147 -5.43 -12.32 -33.20
C VAL A 147 -6.64 -12.04 -34.10
N GLU A 148 -7.34 -13.10 -34.48
CA GLU A 148 -8.58 -13.02 -35.25
C GLU A 148 -9.74 -12.60 -34.37
N LYS A 149 -9.91 -13.30 -33.24
CA LYS A 149 -10.96 -13.01 -32.27
C LYS A 149 -10.65 -13.54 -30.89
N VAL A 150 -11.46 -13.12 -29.91
CA VAL A 150 -11.45 -13.66 -28.54
C VAL A 150 -12.77 -14.37 -28.29
N ILE A 151 -12.72 -15.62 -27.86
CA ILE A 151 -13.89 -16.41 -27.47
C ILE A 151 -14.02 -16.40 -25.96
N GLU A 152 -15.19 -16.11 -25.42
CA GLU A 152 -15.44 -16.17 -23.98
C GLU A 152 -15.31 -17.60 -23.45
N ALA A 153 -14.80 -17.75 -22.21
CA ALA A 153 -14.46 -19.05 -21.63
C ALA A 153 -15.64 -20.06 -21.67
N LYS A 154 -16.87 -19.60 -21.55
CA LYS A 154 -18.08 -20.45 -21.56
C LYS A 154 -18.42 -21.02 -22.93
N GLU A 155 -17.92 -20.41 -23.97
CA GLU A 155 -18.17 -20.78 -25.38
C GLU A 155 -17.04 -21.64 -25.97
N PHE A 156 -15.96 -21.83 -25.20
CA PHE A 156 -14.77 -22.54 -25.65
C PHE A 156 -14.72 -23.95 -25.06
N LYS A 157 -14.68 -24.96 -25.90
CA LYS A 157 -14.46 -26.36 -25.48
C LYS A 157 -12.99 -26.60 -25.17
N THR A 158 -12.70 -27.06 -23.96
CA THR A 158 -11.35 -27.32 -23.45
C THR A 158 -10.63 -28.40 -24.27
N ARG A 159 -9.35 -28.20 -24.55
CA ARG A 159 -8.44 -29.17 -25.13
C ARG A 159 -7.26 -29.33 -24.18
N ASN A 160 -6.68 -30.54 -24.08
CA ASN A 160 -5.50 -30.86 -23.27
C ASN A 160 -4.18 -30.26 -23.82
N GLN A 161 -4.22 -29.02 -24.27
CA GLN A 161 -3.06 -28.28 -24.79
C GLN A 161 -3.01 -26.87 -24.21
N PRO A 162 -1.82 -26.25 -24.08
CA PRO A 162 -1.70 -24.85 -23.64
C PRO A 162 -2.50 -23.92 -24.55
N ILE A 163 -3.37 -23.13 -23.98
CA ILE A 163 -4.27 -22.21 -24.67
C ILE A 163 -3.86 -20.78 -24.36
N ASP A 164 -3.86 -19.92 -25.37
CA ASP A 164 -3.61 -18.50 -25.23
C ASP A 164 -4.82 -17.79 -24.57
N CYS A 165 -4.64 -17.36 -23.34
CA CYS A 165 -5.65 -16.69 -22.53
C CYS A 165 -5.55 -15.18 -22.65
N ASN A 166 -6.69 -14.53 -22.84
CA ASN A 166 -6.81 -13.08 -22.90
C ASN A 166 -6.71 -12.45 -21.50
N SER A 167 -5.78 -11.53 -21.31
CA SER A 167 -5.72 -10.72 -20.08
C SER A 167 -6.76 -9.59 -20.00
N GLY A 168 -7.41 -9.27 -21.11
CA GLY A 168 -8.25 -8.08 -21.27
C GLY A 168 -7.48 -6.78 -21.53
N ILE A 169 -6.18 -6.77 -21.31
CA ILE A 169 -5.35 -5.56 -21.39
C ILE A 169 -4.79 -5.42 -22.81
N PHE A 170 -4.98 -4.25 -23.42
CA PHE A 170 -4.51 -4.00 -24.78
C PHE A 170 -4.16 -2.53 -25.03
N CYS A 171 -3.45 -2.29 -26.10
CA CYS A 171 -3.15 -0.96 -26.61
C CYS A 171 -3.50 -0.88 -28.11
N ALA A 172 -4.20 0.20 -28.48
CA ALA A 172 -4.57 0.49 -29.86
C ALA A 172 -4.34 1.96 -30.18
N SER A 173 -4.41 2.35 -31.47
CA SER A 173 -4.48 3.76 -31.83
C SER A 173 -5.82 4.38 -31.37
N ALA A 174 -5.81 5.66 -31.03
CA ALA A 174 -7.03 6.40 -30.69
C ALA A 174 -8.04 6.36 -31.84
N GLU A 175 -7.57 6.54 -33.08
CA GLU A 175 -8.40 6.47 -34.28
C GLU A 175 -9.12 5.10 -34.43
N GLY A 176 -8.35 3.99 -34.27
CA GLY A 176 -8.90 2.65 -34.36
C GLY A 176 -9.94 2.39 -33.30
N LEU A 177 -9.68 2.81 -32.08
CA LEU A 177 -10.61 2.64 -30.95
C LEU A 177 -11.89 3.46 -31.15
N LEU A 178 -11.77 4.74 -31.51
CA LEU A 178 -12.92 5.62 -31.80
C LEU A 178 -13.78 5.13 -32.96
N ARG A 179 -13.15 4.50 -33.99
CA ARG A 179 -13.84 3.96 -35.17
C ARG A 179 -14.56 2.64 -34.89
N LEU A 180 -13.96 1.74 -34.10
CA LEU A 180 -14.43 0.35 -33.97
C LEU A 180 -15.29 0.12 -32.75
N ILE A 181 -15.02 0.75 -31.61
CA ILE A 181 -15.79 0.55 -30.38
C ILE A 181 -17.31 0.86 -30.56
N PRO A 182 -17.73 1.92 -31.28
CA PRO A 182 -19.16 2.16 -31.52
C PRO A 182 -19.88 1.03 -32.25
N LYS A 183 -19.13 0.21 -33.03
CA LYS A 183 -19.68 -0.90 -33.83
C LYS A 183 -19.94 -2.17 -33.02
N ILE A 184 -19.44 -2.26 -31.79
CA ILE A 184 -19.69 -3.40 -30.91
C ILE A 184 -21.18 -3.49 -30.63
N LYS A 185 -21.77 -4.68 -30.86
CA LYS A 185 -23.18 -5.00 -30.64
C LYS A 185 -23.34 -5.75 -29.32
N ASN A 186 -24.56 -5.84 -28.81
CA ASN A 186 -24.91 -6.60 -27.61
C ASN A 186 -25.81 -7.81 -27.91
N ASN A 187 -25.61 -8.43 -29.07
CA ASN A 187 -26.39 -9.58 -29.56
C ASN A 187 -25.90 -10.90 -28.94
N ASN A 188 -25.69 -10.93 -27.62
CA ASN A 188 -25.33 -12.11 -26.86
C ASN A 188 -26.37 -12.41 -25.77
N THR A 189 -26.27 -13.57 -25.14
CA THR A 189 -27.25 -14.05 -24.14
C THR A 189 -27.40 -13.11 -22.95
N LYS A 190 -26.36 -12.33 -22.61
CA LYS A 190 -26.37 -11.36 -21.50
C LYS A 190 -26.81 -9.95 -21.92
N LYS A 191 -27.00 -9.71 -23.23
CA LYS A 191 -27.25 -8.38 -23.81
C LYS A 191 -26.19 -7.33 -23.38
N GLU A 192 -24.93 -7.76 -23.22
CA GLU A 192 -23.78 -6.94 -22.84
C GLU A 192 -22.94 -6.58 -24.05
N TYR A 193 -22.33 -5.41 -24.07
CA TYR A 193 -21.32 -5.01 -25.05
C TYR A 193 -19.96 -5.61 -24.61
N TYR A 194 -19.52 -6.69 -25.25
CA TYR A 194 -18.25 -7.32 -24.94
C TYR A 194 -17.09 -6.58 -25.60
N LEU A 195 -16.14 -6.13 -24.79
CA LEU A 195 -14.94 -5.46 -25.33
C LEU A 195 -14.08 -6.42 -26.18
N THR A 196 -14.21 -7.72 -25.96
CA THR A 196 -13.56 -8.78 -26.73
C THR A 196 -13.94 -8.77 -28.21
N ASP A 197 -15.14 -8.30 -28.57
CA ASP A 197 -15.58 -8.16 -29.96
C ASP A 197 -14.77 -7.11 -30.76
N PHE A 198 -14.09 -6.19 -30.03
CA PHE A 198 -13.18 -5.23 -30.66
C PHE A 198 -12.09 -5.91 -31.50
N PHE A 199 -11.59 -7.08 -31.08
CA PHE A 199 -10.50 -7.74 -31.76
C PHE A 199 -10.94 -8.35 -33.10
N GLU A 200 -12.13 -8.92 -33.17
CA GLU A 200 -12.71 -9.41 -34.43
C GLU A 200 -12.99 -8.27 -35.41
N LEU A 201 -13.55 -7.16 -34.90
CA LEU A 201 -13.76 -5.94 -35.70
C LEU A 201 -12.43 -5.36 -36.21
N ALA A 202 -11.37 -5.39 -35.39
CA ALA A 202 -10.05 -4.90 -35.77
C ALA A 202 -9.43 -5.80 -36.83
N PHE A 203 -9.49 -7.14 -36.67
CA PHE A 203 -8.98 -8.09 -37.63
C PHE A 203 -9.69 -7.95 -38.99
N ASN A 204 -11.02 -7.91 -38.99
CA ASN A 204 -11.84 -7.73 -40.21
C ASN A 204 -11.59 -6.37 -40.89
N SER A 205 -11.18 -5.37 -40.11
CA SER A 205 -10.78 -4.04 -40.63
C SER A 205 -9.29 -3.97 -40.98
N LYS A 206 -8.58 -5.08 -41.10
CA LYS A 206 -7.16 -5.22 -41.48
C LYS A 206 -6.19 -4.51 -40.54
N TYR A 207 -6.51 -4.49 -39.23
CA TYR A 207 -5.57 -4.07 -38.20
C TYR A 207 -4.59 -5.22 -37.90
N HIS A 208 -3.33 -4.87 -37.61
CA HIS A 208 -2.32 -5.81 -37.18
C HIS A 208 -2.49 -6.12 -35.68
N THR A 209 -3.28 -7.13 -35.33
CA THR A 209 -3.63 -7.53 -33.98
C THR A 209 -2.57 -8.50 -33.42
N LYS A 210 -1.56 -8.00 -32.69
CA LYS A 210 -0.42 -8.79 -32.21
C LYS A 210 -0.55 -9.14 -30.72
N VAL A 211 -0.04 -10.33 -30.36
CA VAL A 211 0.05 -10.78 -28.97
C VAL A 211 1.39 -10.39 -28.36
N ILE A 212 1.35 -9.94 -27.10
CA ILE A 212 2.51 -9.82 -26.22
C ILE A 212 2.27 -10.76 -25.04
N TYR A 213 3.18 -11.70 -24.83
CA TYR A 213 3.06 -12.66 -23.73
C TYR A 213 3.67 -12.12 -22.45
N GLY A 214 3.03 -12.47 -21.32
CA GLY A 214 3.51 -12.22 -19.97
C GLY A 214 3.18 -13.39 -19.05
N SER A 215 3.51 -13.27 -17.78
CA SER A 215 3.21 -14.32 -16.80
C SER A 215 1.75 -14.28 -16.34
N GLU A 216 1.16 -15.44 -16.07
CA GLU A 216 -0.20 -15.55 -15.52
C GLU A 216 -0.38 -14.70 -14.26
N GLN A 217 0.63 -14.71 -13.37
CA GLN A 217 0.60 -13.94 -12.11
C GLN A 217 0.45 -12.43 -12.33
N GLU A 218 1.02 -11.90 -13.44
CA GLU A 218 0.87 -10.46 -13.74
C GLU A 218 -0.56 -10.09 -14.12
N PHE A 219 -1.29 -11.02 -14.73
CA PHE A 219 -2.63 -10.79 -15.28
C PHE A 219 -3.75 -11.32 -14.39
N MET A 220 -3.42 -11.73 -13.18
CA MET A 220 -4.39 -12.20 -12.21
C MET A 220 -5.44 -11.11 -11.92
N GLY A 221 -6.68 -11.36 -12.34
CA GLY A 221 -7.84 -10.54 -12.01
C GLY A 221 -8.38 -10.93 -10.63
N ILE A 222 -8.64 -9.94 -9.78
CA ILE A 222 -9.05 -10.15 -8.39
C ILE A 222 -10.55 -9.89 -8.26
N ASN A 223 -11.32 -10.94 -8.00
CA ASN A 223 -12.79 -10.88 -7.96
C ASN A 223 -13.41 -11.25 -6.60
N ASN A 224 -12.66 -11.90 -5.73
CA ASN A 224 -13.10 -12.37 -4.42
C ASN A 224 -11.97 -12.27 -3.39
N LYS A 225 -12.25 -12.58 -2.12
CA LYS A 225 -11.28 -12.48 -1.01
C LYS A 225 -10.16 -13.51 -1.10
N VAL A 226 -10.40 -14.67 -1.70
CA VAL A 226 -9.35 -15.70 -1.89
C VAL A 226 -8.31 -15.20 -2.88
N GLU A 227 -8.76 -14.69 -4.03
CA GLU A 227 -7.88 -14.10 -5.04
C GLU A 227 -7.15 -12.84 -4.49
N LEU A 228 -7.81 -12.05 -3.63
CA LEU A 228 -7.19 -10.92 -2.94
C LEU A 228 -6.03 -11.37 -2.04
N ALA A 229 -6.23 -12.43 -1.25
CA ALA A 229 -5.17 -12.97 -0.38
C ALA A 229 -4.00 -13.53 -1.19
N GLN A 230 -4.27 -14.20 -2.31
CA GLN A 230 -3.23 -14.67 -3.23
C GLN A 230 -2.43 -13.51 -3.83
N ALA A 231 -3.11 -12.43 -4.25
CA ALA A 231 -2.47 -11.23 -4.78
C ALA A 231 -1.63 -10.51 -3.73
N GLU A 232 -2.09 -10.46 -2.47
CA GLU A 232 -1.30 -9.96 -1.33
C GLU A 232 -0.01 -10.76 -1.18
N LYS A 233 -0.08 -12.10 -1.14
CA LYS A 233 1.09 -12.98 -1.03
C LYS A 233 2.10 -12.72 -2.16
N ILE A 234 1.63 -12.62 -3.40
CA ILE A 234 2.49 -12.33 -4.56
C ILE A 234 3.16 -10.95 -4.42
N MET A 235 2.40 -9.94 -3.99
CA MET A 235 2.94 -8.58 -3.80
C MET A 235 3.97 -8.55 -2.67
N GLN A 236 3.70 -9.21 -1.54
CA GLN A 236 4.63 -9.30 -0.42
C GLN A 236 5.94 -9.99 -0.85
N ASN A 237 5.88 -11.08 -1.60
CA ASN A 237 7.08 -11.73 -2.13
C ASN A 237 7.91 -10.80 -3.03
N LYS A 238 7.26 -10.03 -3.92
CA LYS A 238 7.94 -9.02 -4.75
C LYS A 238 8.60 -7.91 -3.91
N LEU A 239 7.97 -7.48 -2.82
CA LEU A 239 8.54 -6.45 -1.93
C LEU A 239 9.72 -6.99 -1.13
N ARG A 240 9.62 -8.21 -0.58
CA ARG A 240 10.69 -8.90 0.13
C ARG A 240 11.92 -9.08 -0.76
N GLU A 241 11.73 -9.64 -1.95
CA GLU A 241 12.81 -9.81 -2.93
C GLU A 241 13.47 -8.47 -3.29
N LYS A 242 12.68 -7.42 -3.48
CA LYS A 242 13.19 -6.08 -3.74
C LYS A 242 14.10 -5.60 -2.60
N PHE A 243 13.68 -5.73 -1.33
CA PHE A 243 14.45 -5.24 -0.20
C PHE A 243 15.70 -6.10 0.06
N LEU A 244 15.61 -7.43 -0.08
CA LEU A 244 16.78 -8.32 -0.03
C LEU A 244 17.84 -7.91 -1.07
N LYS A 245 17.43 -7.65 -2.33
CA LYS A 245 18.33 -7.17 -3.39
C LYS A 245 18.91 -5.77 -3.13
N GLN A 246 18.29 -4.99 -2.24
CA GLN A 246 18.76 -3.65 -1.85
C GLN A 246 19.70 -3.68 -0.63
N GLY A 247 20.03 -4.86 -0.08
CA GLY A 247 20.92 -5.03 1.05
C GLY A 247 20.23 -4.96 2.42
N VAL A 248 18.93 -5.27 2.47
CA VAL A 248 18.19 -5.48 3.72
C VAL A 248 18.27 -6.96 4.09
N THR A 249 18.56 -7.27 5.35
CA THR A 249 18.52 -8.64 5.88
C THR A 249 17.14 -8.92 6.47
N LEU A 250 16.46 -9.94 5.96
CA LEU A 250 15.21 -10.47 6.52
C LEU A 250 15.52 -11.85 7.10
N ILE A 251 15.42 -12.02 8.43
CA ILE A 251 15.76 -13.29 9.10
C ILE A 251 14.74 -14.39 8.72
N ASP A 252 13.47 -14.03 8.70
CA ASP A 252 12.41 -14.89 8.18
C ASP A 252 11.52 -14.04 7.25
N PRO A 253 11.81 -14.04 5.94
CA PRO A 253 11.11 -13.18 5.00
C PRO A 253 9.59 -13.37 4.99
N GLU A 254 9.09 -14.59 5.18
CA GLU A 254 7.67 -14.89 5.04
C GLU A 254 6.79 -14.26 6.13
N THR A 255 7.36 -13.97 7.28
CA THR A 255 6.66 -13.37 8.42
C THR A 255 6.75 -11.84 8.48
N VAL A 256 7.47 -11.21 7.53
CA VAL A 256 7.58 -9.75 7.45
C VAL A 256 6.62 -9.20 6.41
N TYR A 257 5.77 -8.25 6.81
CA TYR A 257 4.80 -7.60 5.93
C TYR A 257 5.15 -6.14 5.66
N PHE A 258 5.15 -5.75 4.40
CA PHE A 258 5.50 -4.42 3.93
C PHE A 258 4.32 -3.70 3.30
N SER A 259 4.28 -2.39 3.46
CA SER A 259 3.45 -1.52 2.63
C SER A 259 4.15 -1.19 1.31
N LYS A 260 3.37 -0.89 0.27
CA LYS A 260 3.89 -0.59 -1.06
C LYS A 260 4.84 0.61 -1.09
N ASP A 261 4.63 1.57 -0.23
CA ASP A 261 5.37 2.84 -0.13
C ASP A 261 6.52 2.80 0.90
N THR A 262 6.77 1.65 1.53
CA THR A 262 7.87 1.46 2.48
C THR A 262 9.22 1.82 1.84
N LYS A 263 10.05 2.55 2.59
CA LYS A 263 11.43 2.91 2.22
C LYS A 263 12.38 2.36 3.27
N ILE A 264 13.41 1.64 2.86
CA ILE A 264 14.39 1.04 3.76
C ILE A 264 15.79 1.33 3.22
N GLY A 265 16.69 1.73 4.12
CA GLY A 265 18.10 1.93 3.83
C GLY A 265 18.88 0.61 3.71
N LYS A 266 20.19 0.71 3.51
CA LYS A 266 21.10 -0.44 3.45
C LYS A 266 21.41 -0.99 4.85
N ASP A 267 21.78 -2.26 4.91
CA ASP A 267 22.25 -2.93 6.14
C ASP A 267 21.22 -2.92 7.28
N VAL A 268 19.95 -2.77 6.96
CA VAL A 268 18.84 -2.89 7.92
C VAL A 268 18.56 -4.36 8.14
N THR A 269 18.48 -4.80 9.41
CA THR A 269 18.08 -6.16 9.77
C THR A 269 16.67 -6.15 10.33
N ILE A 270 15.80 -6.99 9.77
CA ILE A 270 14.41 -7.15 10.22
C ILE A 270 14.18 -8.59 10.64
N TYR A 271 13.76 -8.77 11.87
CA TYR A 271 13.46 -10.04 12.48
C TYR A 271 12.03 -10.54 12.15
N PRO A 272 11.69 -11.79 12.51
CA PRO A 272 10.38 -12.37 12.23
C PRO A 272 9.19 -11.57 12.82
N ASN A 273 8.02 -11.73 12.21
CA ASN A 273 6.75 -11.18 12.68
C ASN A 273 6.73 -9.64 12.82
N VAL A 274 7.40 -8.95 11.90
CA VAL A 274 7.38 -7.49 11.82
C VAL A 274 6.34 -7.01 10.81
N PHE A 275 5.49 -6.06 11.23
CA PHE A 275 4.53 -5.40 10.36
C PHE A 275 4.94 -3.96 10.08
N ILE A 276 5.13 -3.64 8.80
CA ILE A 276 5.50 -2.30 8.35
C ILE A 276 4.34 -1.69 7.56
N GLY A 277 3.59 -0.84 8.24
CA GLY A 277 2.45 -0.08 7.73
C GLY A 277 2.82 0.99 6.70
N PRO A 278 1.83 1.75 6.21
CA PRO A 278 2.07 2.78 5.21
C PRO A 278 2.96 3.93 5.74
N LYS A 279 3.65 4.60 4.80
CA LYS A 279 4.48 5.79 5.04
C LYS A 279 5.59 5.57 6.07
N VAL A 280 6.16 4.38 6.13
CA VAL A 280 7.32 4.08 6.97
C VAL A 280 8.61 4.25 6.18
N ALA A 281 9.57 4.95 6.79
CA ALA A 281 10.94 5.06 6.31
C ALA A 281 11.92 4.64 7.39
N ILE A 282 12.87 3.74 7.04
CA ILE A 282 13.88 3.21 7.97
C ILE A 282 15.26 3.55 7.42
N GLY A 283 16.09 4.20 8.25
CA GLY A 283 17.47 4.57 7.93
C GLY A 283 18.41 3.38 7.99
N ASN A 284 19.62 3.57 7.43
CA ASN A 284 20.64 2.54 7.32
C ASN A 284 21.02 1.92 8.66
N SER A 285 21.44 0.67 8.63
CA SER A 285 22.04 -0.05 9.78
C SER A 285 21.14 -0.14 11.02
N SER A 286 19.83 0.02 10.83
CA SER A 286 18.86 -0.12 11.92
C SER A 286 18.41 -1.56 12.09
N ILE A 287 18.03 -1.93 13.31
CA ILE A 287 17.59 -3.28 13.67
C ILE A 287 16.15 -3.22 14.17
N ILE A 288 15.27 -3.99 13.53
CA ILE A 288 13.86 -4.11 13.92
C ILE A 288 13.62 -5.52 14.44
N HIS A 289 13.42 -5.63 15.74
CA HIS A 289 13.23 -6.89 16.45
C HIS A 289 11.81 -7.47 16.28
N PRO A 290 11.62 -8.75 16.65
CA PRO A 290 10.35 -9.45 16.43
C PRO A 290 9.12 -8.76 17.04
N PHE A 291 7.95 -9.02 16.43
CA PHE A 291 6.65 -8.51 16.89
C PHE A 291 6.54 -6.99 16.96
N THR A 292 7.35 -6.28 16.18
CA THR A 292 7.33 -4.83 16.10
C THR A 292 6.33 -4.36 15.03
N HIS A 293 5.53 -3.35 15.39
CA HIS A 293 4.58 -2.71 14.48
C HIS A 293 4.98 -1.26 14.23
N LEU A 294 5.26 -0.93 12.98
CA LEU A 294 5.60 0.43 12.53
C LEU A 294 4.48 0.97 11.63
N ASP A 295 4.02 2.20 11.86
CA ASP A 295 3.00 2.84 11.03
C ASP A 295 3.25 4.35 10.93
N ASN A 296 3.27 4.87 9.69
CA ASN A 296 3.41 6.29 9.35
C ASN A 296 4.45 7.01 10.24
N CYS A 297 5.67 6.48 10.24
CA CYS A 297 6.78 6.94 11.07
C CYS A 297 8.09 7.01 10.30
N LYS A 298 9.04 7.75 10.87
CA LYS A 298 10.42 7.81 10.38
C LYS A 298 11.35 7.23 11.43
N ILE A 299 12.25 6.36 11.00
CA ILE A 299 13.28 5.74 11.82
C ILE A 299 14.62 6.20 11.26
N GLY A 300 15.48 6.73 12.12
CA GLY A 300 16.82 7.19 11.78
C GLY A 300 17.78 6.06 11.44
N LYS A 301 19.08 6.36 11.46
CA LYS A 301 20.17 5.41 11.23
C LYS A 301 20.62 4.78 12.55
N ASN A 302 21.12 3.54 12.50
CA ASN A 302 21.63 2.83 13.68
C ASN A 302 20.63 2.75 14.84
N VAL A 303 19.33 2.74 14.53
CA VAL A 303 18.26 2.66 15.53
C VAL A 303 17.98 1.20 15.85
N ASN A 304 17.67 0.91 17.11
CA ASN A 304 17.30 -0.42 17.58
C ASN A 304 15.87 -0.37 18.12
N ILE A 305 14.93 -1.14 17.55
CA ILE A 305 13.50 -1.11 17.92
C ILE A 305 12.99 -2.50 18.23
N GLY A 306 12.30 -2.64 19.35
CA GLY A 306 11.66 -3.86 19.81
C GLY A 306 12.48 -4.69 20.80
N PRO A 307 12.07 -5.94 21.05
CA PRO A 307 10.85 -6.61 20.50
C PRO A 307 9.55 -6.03 21.07
N ASN A 308 8.40 -6.41 20.46
CA ASN A 308 7.06 -6.00 20.90
C ASN A 308 6.87 -4.48 21.02
N ALA A 309 7.54 -3.70 20.16
CA ALA A 309 7.39 -2.24 20.14
C ALA A 309 6.31 -1.80 19.14
N ARG A 310 5.63 -0.72 19.46
CA ARG A 310 4.63 -0.11 18.58
C ARG A 310 4.97 1.35 18.30
N ILE A 311 5.35 1.64 17.06
CA ILE A 311 5.59 3.02 16.61
C ILE A 311 4.41 3.48 15.77
N ARG A 312 3.66 4.44 16.30
CA ARG A 312 2.40 4.94 15.75
C ARG A 312 2.59 6.18 14.86
N PRO A 313 1.54 6.54 14.08
CA PRO A 313 1.58 7.66 13.16
C PRO A 313 2.08 8.97 13.78
N GLY A 314 2.92 9.67 12.99
CA GLY A 314 3.48 10.97 13.35
C GLY A 314 4.71 10.90 14.25
N SER A 315 5.28 9.71 14.43
CA SER A 315 6.50 9.52 15.23
C SER A 315 7.77 9.64 14.38
N ASP A 316 8.80 10.27 14.94
CA ASP A 316 10.12 10.45 14.34
C ASP A 316 11.19 10.00 15.35
N ILE A 317 11.89 8.92 15.03
CA ILE A 317 12.92 8.31 15.89
C ILE A 317 14.27 8.72 15.35
N GLY A 318 15.04 9.48 16.12
CA GLY A 318 16.36 9.98 15.73
C GLY A 318 17.41 8.90 15.68
N ASP A 319 18.52 9.22 15.03
CA ASP A 319 19.65 8.32 14.85
C ASP A 319 20.14 7.75 16.21
N GLU A 320 20.61 6.51 16.22
CA GLU A 320 21.21 5.84 17.39
C GLU A 320 20.25 5.67 18.59
N ALA A 321 18.97 6.01 18.43
CA ALA A 321 17.98 5.82 19.49
C ALA A 321 17.69 4.33 19.72
N ARG A 322 17.29 4.01 20.96
CA ARG A 322 16.88 2.66 21.36
C ARG A 322 15.44 2.69 21.89
N ILE A 323 14.59 1.92 21.25
CA ILE A 323 13.19 1.73 21.66
C ILE A 323 13.02 0.26 21.96
N GLY A 324 12.86 -0.09 23.23
CA GLY A 324 12.87 -1.49 23.66
C GLY A 324 11.49 -2.14 23.71
N ASN A 325 11.39 -3.17 24.55
CA ASN A 325 10.24 -4.05 24.59
C ASN A 325 9.02 -3.40 25.28
N PHE A 326 7.83 -3.68 24.71
CA PHE A 326 6.54 -3.18 25.18
C PHE A 326 6.51 -1.66 25.31
N VAL A 327 7.18 -0.96 24.37
CA VAL A 327 7.17 0.49 24.28
C VAL A 327 6.23 0.93 23.17
N GLU A 328 5.36 1.86 23.49
CA GLU A 328 4.51 2.54 22.50
C GLU A 328 4.94 4.00 22.34
N ILE A 329 5.28 4.38 21.10
CA ILE A 329 5.58 5.77 20.71
C ILE A 329 4.48 6.29 19.80
N LYS A 330 3.87 7.44 20.13
CA LYS A 330 2.79 8.04 19.36
C LYS A 330 3.01 9.53 19.17
N LYS A 331 3.03 9.99 17.91
CA LYS A 331 3.09 11.42 17.55
C LYS A 331 4.18 12.16 18.34
N SER A 332 5.36 11.55 18.42
CA SER A 332 6.47 12.04 19.26
C SER A 332 7.76 12.09 18.46
N LYS A 333 8.65 12.98 18.87
CA LYS A 333 10.03 13.06 18.35
C LYS A 333 10.99 12.55 19.42
N ILE A 334 11.77 11.56 19.08
CA ILE A 334 12.81 10.99 19.94
C ILE A 334 14.17 11.45 19.40
N GLY A 335 14.92 12.21 20.18
CA GLY A 335 16.21 12.74 19.78
C GLY A 335 17.29 11.67 19.64
N LYS A 336 18.37 12.04 18.95
CA LYS A 336 19.54 11.16 18.72
C LYS A 336 20.05 10.56 20.03
N GLY A 337 20.36 9.25 20.03
CA GLY A 337 20.94 8.51 21.13
C GLY A 337 20.03 8.32 22.35
N SER A 338 18.79 8.79 22.29
CA SER A 338 17.83 8.66 23.40
C SER A 338 17.33 7.23 23.54
N LYS A 339 17.02 6.83 24.78
CA LYS A 339 16.67 5.48 25.17
C LYS A 339 15.30 5.45 25.85
N VAL A 340 14.39 4.62 25.31
CA VAL A 340 13.09 4.27 25.89
C VAL A 340 12.99 2.75 25.84
N ASN A 341 13.50 2.08 26.87
CA ASN A 341 13.83 0.66 26.73
C ASN A 341 12.75 -0.32 27.19
N HIS A 342 11.86 0.06 28.12
CA HIS A 342 10.98 -0.92 28.75
C HIS A 342 9.63 -0.34 29.13
N LEU A 343 8.53 -1.02 28.78
CA LEU A 343 7.19 -0.85 29.34
C LEU A 343 6.71 0.61 29.41
N ALA A 344 7.03 1.43 28.42
CA ALA A 344 6.79 2.86 28.46
C ALA A 344 5.78 3.32 27.39
N TYR A 345 4.99 4.35 27.73
CA TYR A 345 4.16 5.07 26.76
C TYR A 345 4.67 6.50 26.59
N VAL A 346 5.09 6.84 25.38
CA VAL A 346 5.55 8.18 25.00
C VAL A 346 4.62 8.73 23.92
N GLY A 347 3.66 9.53 24.32
CA GLY A 347 2.67 10.14 23.43
C GLY A 347 2.73 11.66 23.46
N ASP A 348 2.59 12.29 22.27
CA ASP A 348 2.60 13.74 22.08
C ASP A 348 3.81 14.39 22.81
N ALA A 349 5.02 13.85 22.61
CA ALA A 349 6.22 14.26 23.32
C ALA A 349 7.37 14.64 22.38
N ILE A 350 8.27 15.49 22.87
CA ILE A 350 9.51 15.87 22.21
C ILE A 350 10.66 15.63 23.18
N LEU A 351 11.47 14.62 22.89
CA LEU A 351 12.67 14.28 23.63
C LEU A 351 13.90 14.83 22.90
N GLY A 352 14.79 15.47 23.64
CA GLY A 352 16.10 15.90 23.17
C GLY A 352 17.05 14.73 22.89
N LYS A 353 18.34 15.03 22.77
CA LYS A 353 19.40 14.05 22.57
C LYS A 353 19.76 13.34 23.87
N ASN A 354 20.16 12.07 23.80
CA ASN A 354 20.67 11.28 24.92
C ASN A 354 19.75 11.24 26.16
N VAL A 355 18.45 11.43 25.98
CA VAL A 355 17.48 11.29 27.06
C VAL A 355 17.35 9.83 27.46
N ASN A 356 17.38 9.53 28.75
CA ASN A 356 17.07 8.20 29.25
C ASN A 356 15.69 8.17 29.90
N VAL A 357 14.79 7.35 29.39
CA VAL A 357 13.46 7.14 29.95
C VAL A 357 13.42 5.79 30.66
N GLY A 358 13.20 5.83 31.97
CA GLY A 358 13.10 4.65 32.83
C GLY A 358 11.86 3.81 32.53
N ALA A 359 11.94 2.53 32.89
CA ALA A 359 10.86 1.57 32.72
C ALA A 359 9.54 2.04 33.36
N GLY A 360 8.40 1.77 32.72
CA GLY A 360 7.09 2.13 33.24
C GLY A 360 6.76 3.62 33.19
N THR A 361 7.58 4.45 32.54
CA THR A 361 7.31 5.89 32.40
C THR A 361 6.17 6.15 31.43
N ILE A 362 5.26 7.06 31.81
CA ILE A 362 4.10 7.44 31.01
C ILE A 362 4.07 8.96 30.82
N THR A 363 3.96 9.42 29.58
CA THR A 363 3.53 10.81 29.31
C THR A 363 2.01 10.89 29.39
N CYS A 364 1.48 11.55 30.43
CA CYS A 364 0.04 11.75 30.60
C CYS A 364 -0.41 12.91 29.73
N ASN A 365 -0.59 12.65 28.43
CA ASN A 365 -0.80 13.66 27.39
C ASN A 365 -2.27 14.04 27.14
N TYR A 366 -3.23 13.44 27.85
CA TYR A 366 -4.66 13.62 27.63
C TYR A 366 -5.42 13.87 28.93
N ASP A 367 -6.21 14.94 29.00
CA ASP A 367 -6.98 15.35 30.16
C ASP A 367 -8.46 14.91 30.12
N GLY A 368 -8.84 14.06 29.18
CA GLY A 368 -10.22 13.67 28.93
C GLY A 368 -10.86 14.45 27.76
N LYS A 369 -10.32 15.62 27.39
CA LYS A 369 -10.84 16.49 26.33
C LYS A 369 -9.75 16.89 25.33
N ASN A 370 -8.61 17.37 25.81
CA ASN A 370 -7.51 17.91 25.02
C ASN A 370 -6.23 17.10 25.18
N LYS A 371 -5.31 17.27 24.22
CA LYS A 371 -3.97 16.66 24.27
C LYS A 371 -2.92 17.75 24.38
N TYR A 372 -1.94 17.51 25.25
CA TYR A 372 -0.86 18.43 25.55
C TYR A 372 0.49 17.79 25.33
N ILE A 373 1.52 18.63 25.17
CA ILE A 373 2.87 18.19 24.81
C ILE A 373 3.75 18.15 26.04
N THR A 374 4.50 17.05 26.19
CA THR A 374 5.63 16.94 27.10
C THR A 374 6.93 17.24 26.35
N LYS A 375 7.75 18.17 26.84
CA LYS A 375 9.07 18.49 26.28
C LYS A 375 10.15 18.09 27.28
N ILE A 376 11.10 17.27 26.84
CA ILE A 376 12.21 16.78 27.65
C ILE A 376 13.52 17.20 26.98
N GLY A 377 14.34 17.95 27.68
CA GLY A 377 15.61 18.49 27.20
C GLY A 377 16.70 17.42 27.08
N ASP A 378 17.81 17.79 26.43
CA ASP A 378 18.93 16.90 26.19
C ASP A 378 19.50 16.34 27.52
N ASN A 379 20.00 15.11 27.49
CA ASN A 379 20.62 14.39 28.61
C ASN A 379 19.75 14.23 29.86
N ALA A 380 18.46 14.53 29.80
CA ALA A 380 17.57 14.36 30.96
C ALA A 380 17.43 12.87 31.31
N PHE A 381 17.34 12.59 32.60
CA PHE A 381 17.13 11.24 33.13
C PHE A 381 15.75 11.16 33.79
N ILE A 382 14.89 10.30 33.27
CA ILE A 382 13.56 10.07 33.82
C ILE A 382 13.59 8.73 34.55
N GLY A 383 13.38 8.76 35.86
CA GLY A 383 13.34 7.56 36.70
C GLY A 383 12.17 6.66 36.38
N SER A 384 12.29 5.39 36.67
CA SER A 384 11.28 4.36 36.40
C SER A 384 9.94 4.66 37.09
N ASN A 385 8.83 4.19 36.50
CA ASN A 385 7.46 4.38 36.98
C ASN A 385 7.07 5.84 37.23
N SER A 386 7.59 6.75 36.41
CA SER A 386 7.25 8.17 36.50
C SER A 386 6.05 8.52 35.62
N SER A 387 5.14 9.33 36.14
CA SER A 387 4.02 9.91 35.39
C SER A 387 4.31 11.38 35.08
N LEU A 388 4.42 11.72 33.80
CA LEU A 388 4.73 13.07 33.34
C LEU A 388 3.43 13.74 32.85
N VAL A 389 2.83 14.61 33.69
CA VAL A 389 1.52 15.22 33.40
C VAL A 389 1.69 16.45 32.52
N ALA A 390 1.27 16.33 31.29
CA ALA A 390 1.35 17.39 30.29
C ALA A 390 0.24 18.47 30.49
N PRO A 391 0.47 19.78 30.15
CA PRO A 391 1.67 20.32 29.52
C PRO A 391 2.87 20.37 30.47
N LEU A 392 4.04 19.87 30.05
CA LEU A 392 5.19 19.76 30.94
C LEU A 392 6.48 20.03 30.15
N LYS A 393 7.39 20.78 30.79
CA LYS A 393 8.74 21.00 30.30
C LYS A 393 9.77 20.54 31.33
N ILE A 394 10.60 19.58 30.96
CA ILE A 394 11.76 19.09 31.70
C ILE A 394 12.99 19.63 30.99
N GLU A 395 13.76 20.47 31.62
CA GLU A 395 14.91 21.11 31.00
C GLU A 395 16.09 20.13 30.85
N LYS A 396 17.09 20.58 30.10
CA LYS A 396 18.33 19.84 29.86
C LYS A 396 19.03 19.41 31.17
N ASP A 397 19.62 18.23 31.17
CA ASP A 397 20.40 17.65 32.29
C ASP A 397 19.57 17.46 33.58
N ALA A 398 18.24 17.55 33.52
CA ALA A 398 17.38 17.37 34.69
C ALA A 398 17.18 15.88 35.02
N TYR A 399 16.95 15.58 36.29
CA TYR A 399 16.70 14.25 36.82
C TYR A 399 15.30 14.16 37.44
N ILE A 400 14.58 13.10 37.12
CA ILE A 400 13.31 12.75 37.75
C ILE A 400 13.52 11.51 38.61
N GLY A 401 13.19 11.61 39.91
CA GLY A 401 13.25 10.46 40.81
C GLY A 401 12.22 9.39 40.43
N SER A 402 12.57 8.11 40.53
CA SER A 402 11.65 7.00 40.23
C SER A 402 10.36 7.06 41.03
N GLY A 403 9.24 6.64 40.46
CA GLY A 403 7.91 6.67 41.10
C GLY A 403 7.30 8.06 41.26
N SER A 404 7.81 9.05 40.55
CA SER A 404 7.33 10.43 40.67
C SER A 404 6.15 10.74 39.75
N VAL A 405 5.21 11.55 40.27
CA VAL A 405 4.17 12.24 39.46
C VAL A 405 4.61 13.70 39.30
N ILE A 406 5.01 14.07 38.10
CA ILE A 406 5.54 15.42 37.80
C ILE A 406 4.46 16.22 37.09
N THR A 407 4.04 17.30 37.75
CA THR A 407 2.96 18.20 37.31
C THR A 407 3.43 19.63 37.04
N LYS A 408 4.69 19.98 37.40
CA LYS A 408 5.29 21.28 37.19
C LYS A 408 6.60 21.16 36.42
N ASN A 409 6.94 22.21 35.67
CA ASN A 409 8.19 22.28 34.92
C ASN A 409 9.40 22.06 35.84
N VAL A 410 10.43 21.37 35.28
CA VAL A 410 11.67 21.06 35.99
C VAL A 410 12.81 21.84 35.36
N SER A 411 13.55 22.59 36.16
CA SER A 411 14.65 23.42 35.72
C SER A 411 15.86 22.60 35.29
N LYS A 412 16.76 23.22 34.53
CA LYS A 412 18.02 22.61 34.06
C LYS A 412 18.84 22.07 35.24
N GLY A 413 19.29 20.83 35.13
CA GLY A 413 20.16 20.15 36.09
C GLY A 413 19.50 19.86 37.45
N ALA A 414 18.20 20.15 37.62
CA ALA A 414 17.51 19.91 38.88
C ALA A 414 17.09 18.45 39.04
N LEU A 415 17.06 17.97 40.28
CA LEU A 415 16.38 16.73 40.68
C LEU A 415 14.95 17.09 41.12
N ALA A 416 13.96 16.49 40.43
CA ALA A 416 12.55 16.59 40.85
C ALA A 416 12.06 15.25 41.38
N VAL A 417 11.45 15.27 42.55
CA VAL A 417 10.84 14.10 43.20
C VAL A 417 9.42 14.45 43.61
N GLY A 418 8.45 13.73 43.03
CA GLY A 418 7.02 13.93 43.27
C GLY A 418 6.36 12.65 43.80
N ARG A 419 6.79 12.16 44.97
CA ARG A 419 6.28 10.95 45.64
C ARG A 419 6.30 11.12 47.15
N ASN A 420 5.51 10.34 47.87
CA ASN A 420 5.50 10.33 49.34
C ASN A 420 6.79 9.75 49.92
N GLN A 421 7.11 10.12 51.13
CA GLN A 421 8.21 9.49 51.89
C GLN A 421 7.84 8.05 52.23
N GLN A 422 8.82 7.17 52.21
CA GLN A 422 8.65 5.79 52.61
C GLN A 422 8.32 5.72 54.10
N THR A 423 7.30 4.94 54.44
CA THR A 423 6.94 4.63 55.82
C THR A 423 7.12 3.17 56.07
N GLU A 424 7.80 2.78 57.15
CA GLU A 424 8.00 1.41 57.58
C GLU A 424 7.13 1.10 58.80
N ILE A 425 6.36 0.03 58.77
CA ILE A 425 5.61 -0.48 59.90
C ILE A 425 6.27 -1.77 60.34
N LYS A 426 7.02 -1.70 61.45
CA LYS A 426 7.72 -2.88 61.99
C LYS A 426 6.75 -3.97 62.43
N ASN A 427 7.21 -5.22 62.28
CA ASN A 427 6.45 -6.44 62.65
C ASN A 427 5.09 -6.58 61.96
N TRP A 428 4.86 -6.00 60.78
CA TRP A 428 3.59 -6.10 60.06
C TRP A 428 3.17 -7.56 59.80
N SER A 429 4.12 -8.46 59.47
CA SER A 429 3.85 -9.89 59.19
C SER A 429 3.25 -10.62 60.41
N ASN A 430 3.55 -10.18 61.64
CA ASN A 430 3.01 -10.77 62.85
C ASN A 430 1.51 -10.48 63.03
N ARG A 431 0.99 -9.41 62.42
CA ARG A 431 -0.45 -9.11 62.41
C ARG A 431 -1.22 -10.04 61.47
N LEU A 432 -0.59 -10.56 60.44
CA LEU A 432 -1.20 -11.49 59.47
C LEU A 432 -1.26 -12.94 60.03
N LYS A 433 -0.37 -13.28 60.99
CA LYS A 433 -0.34 -14.62 61.61
C LYS A 433 -1.34 -14.79 62.75
N LYS A 434 -2.06 -13.70 63.14
CA LYS A 434 -3.06 -13.73 64.21
C LYS A 434 -4.52 -13.87 63.71
N LYS A 435 -4.72 -14.50 62.49
CA LYS A 435 -6.04 -14.92 62.02
C LYS A 435 -6.10 -16.44 61.94
#